data_59f44890fa09afd8a00a020021dfe6c1
#
_entry.id   59f44890fa09afd8a00a020021dfe6c1
#
_cell.length_a   1.000
_cell.length_b   1.000
_cell.length_c   1.000
_cell.angle_alpha   90.00
_cell.angle_beta   90.00
_cell.angle_gamma   90.00
#
_symmetry.space_group_name_H-M   'P 1'
#
loop_
_entity.id
_entity.type
_entity.pdbx_description
1 polymer ?
#
loop_
_entity_poly.entity_id
_entity_poly.type
_entity_poly.pdbx_seq_one_letter_code
_entity_poly.pdbx_strand_id
1 'polypeptide(L)'
;MDSWPRGIGAITLFVDDLEAAKQFYREVFGLPVAFEDDTSTVFNFGNTLINLLKTTAARELIEPAAVASRDAGARLQFTIEVDDVDAMCAELAARGVQLLNGPMNRPWGIRTASFTDPGGHIWEIAQ
;
A
#
# COMPACT_ATOMS: atom_id res chain seq x y z
N MET A 1 -5.56 19.05 26.73
CA MET A 1 -5.95 18.81 25.34
C MET A 1 -7.33 18.21 25.31
N ASP A 2 -8.27 18.90 24.71
CA ASP A 2 -9.66 18.50 24.74
C ASP A 2 -10.00 17.41 23.76
N SER A 3 -9.28 17.38 22.64
CA SER A 3 -9.51 16.37 21.62
C SER A 3 -8.21 16.04 20.91
N TRP A 4 -8.08 14.79 20.58
CA TRP A 4 -6.98 14.33 19.77
C TRP A 4 -7.36 14.46 18.29
N PRO A 5 -6.47 14.95 17.43
CA PRO A 5 -6.75 14.98 15.99
C PRO A 5 -7.13 13.59 15.49
N ARG A 6 -8.16 13.53 14.66
CA ARG A 6 -8.66 12.28 14.11
C ARG A 6 -8.34 12.22 12.64
N GLY A 7 -7.82 11.13 12.23
CA GLY A 7 -7.42 10.92 10.85
C GLY A 7 -5.93 10.83 10.73
N ILE A 8 -5.53 10.04 9.77
CA ILE A 8 -4.14 9.83 9.42
C ILE A 8 -3.88 10.60 8.14
N GLY A 9 -3.04 11.64 8.23
CA GLY A 9 -2.74 12.49 7.07
C GLY A 9 -1.91 11.79 6.03
N ALA A 10 -0.93 11.02 6.46
CA ALA A 10 -0.05 10.29 5.56
C ALA A 10 0.42 8.99 6.19
N ILE A 11 0.59 7.98 5.36
CA ILE A 11 1.26 6.73 5.72
C ILE A 11 2.50 6.65 4.85
N THR A 12 3.66 6.51 5.48
CA THR A 12 4.92 6.39 4.75
C THR A 12 5.33 4.93 4.70
N LEU A 13 5.52 4.43 3.48
CA LEU A 13 5.99 3.07 3.23
C LEU A 13 7.45 3.15 2.79
N PHE A 14 8.29 2.37 3.45
CA PHE A 14 9.72 2.34 3.13
C PHE A 14 9.96 1.35 2.00
N VAL A 15 10.62 1.80 0.95
CA VAL A 15 10.82 1.01 -0.26
C VAL A 15 12.29 1.00 -0.67
N ASP A 16 12.77 -0.14 -1.15
CA ASP A 16 14.13 -0.26 -1.64
C ASP A 16 14.25 0.26 -3.07
N ASP A 17 13.24 -0.01 -3.90
CA ASP A 17 13.19 0.41 -5.30
C ASP A 17 12.02 1.36 -5.51
N LEU A 18 12.31 2.66 -5.43
CA LEU A 18 11.29 3.70 -5.54
C LEU A 18 10.63 3.71 -6.93
N GLU A 19 11.38 3.51 -8.00
CA GLU A 19 10.83 3.53 -9.36
C GLU A 19 9.84 2.37 -9.57
N ALA A 20 10.20 1.17 -9.13
CA ALA A 20 9.29 0.02 -9.24
C ALA A 20 8.02 0.24 -8.41
N ALA A 21 8.15 0.77 -7.20
CA ALA A 21 7.01 1.08 -6.35
C ALA A 21 6.12 2.14 -6.98
N LYS A 22 6.70 3.23 -7.46
CA LYS A 22 5.98 4.31 -8.14
C LYS A 22 5.18 3.79 -9.34
N GLN A 23 5.82 2.98 -10.17
CA GLN A 23 5.18 2.41 -11.36
C GLN A 23 4.00 1.53 -10.98
N PHE A 24 4.16 0.70 -9.95
CA PHE A 24 3.08 -0.15 -9.45
C PHE A 24 1.87 0.67 -9.03
N TYR A 25 2.07 1.72 -8.22
CA TYR A 25 0.97 2.54 -7.71
C TYR A 25 0.26 3.30 -8.82
N ARG A 26 1.00 3.75 -9.83
CA ARG A 26 0.40 4.41 -10.99
C ARG A 26 -0.40 3.45 -11.87
N GLU A 27 0.14 2.28 -12.15
CA GLU A 27 -0.46 1.33 -13.09
C GLU A 27 -1.56 0.48 -12.46
N VAL A 28 -1.36 0.03 -11.22
CA VAL A 28 -2.31 -0.86 -10.55
C VAL A 28 -3.46 -0.07 -9.94
N PHE A 29 -3.16 0.96 -9.16
CA PHE A 29 -4.21 1.78 -8.54
C PHE A 29 -4.71 2.90 -9.43
N GLY A 30 -4.02 3.20 -10.51
CA GLY A 30 -4.43 4.26 -11.43
C GLY A 30 -4.36 5.67 -10.87
N LEU A 31 -3.51 5.87 -9.85
CA LEU A 31 -3.42 7.17 -9.18
C LEU A 31 -2.33 8.03 -9.81
N PRO A 32 -2.59 9.34 -9.96
CA PRO A 32 -1.53 10.27 -10.38
C PRO A 32 -0.58 10.54 -9.22
N VAL A 33 0.66 10.89 -9.58
CA VAL A 33 1.64 11.35 -8.59
C VAL A 33 1.20 12.71 -8.08
N ALA A 34 1.06 12.86 -6.76
CA ALA A 34 0.70 14.11 -6.12
C ALA A 34 1.93 14.99 -5.86
N PHE A 35 3.06 14.36 -5.55
CA PHE A 35 4.33 15.03 -5.29
C PHE A 35 5.45 14.01 -5.44
N GLU A 36 6.62 14.46 -5.89
CA GLU A 36 7.81 13.59 -5.87
C GLU A 36 9.09 14.42 -5.79
N ASP A 37 10.11 13.80 -5.24
CA ASP A 37 11.48 14.29 -5.25
C ASP A 37 12.45 13.10 -5.44
N ASP A 38 13.73 13.30 -5.17
CA ASP A 38 14.74 12.25 -5.41
C ASP A 38 14.57 11.02 -4.52
N THR A 39 13.89 11.13 -3.38
CA THR A 39 13.78 10.06 -2.39
C THR A 39 12.37 9.60 -2.13
N SER A 40 11.35 10.31 -2.63
CA SER A 40 9.97 10.00 -2.31
C SER A 40 9.02 10.26 -3.47
N THR A 41 7.90 9.53 -3.44
CA THR A 41 6.77 9.73 -4.36
C THR A 41 5.48 9.60 -3.55
N VAL A 42 4.61 10.58 -3.66
CA VAL A 42 3.37 10.65 -2.88
C VAL A 42 2.16 10.46 -3.78
N PHE A 43 1.26 9.60 -3.35
CA PHE A 43 -0.03 9.35 -4.00
C PHE A 43 -1.17 9.73 -3.06
N ASN A 44 -2.25 10.25 -3.62
CA ASN A 44 -3.43 10.62 -2.86
C ASN A 44 -4.47 9.50 -2.93
N PHE A 45 -4.78 8.90 -1.78
CA PHE A 45 -5.81 7.88 -1.63
C PHE A 45 -7.11 8.46 -1.05
N GLY A 46 -7.42 9.71 -1.36
CA GLY A 46 -8.61 10.37 -0.84
C GLY A 46 -8.29 11.11 0.46
N ASN A 47 -8.62 10.51 1.59
CA ASN A 47 -8.41 11.15 2.89
C ASN A 47 -7.01 10.96 3.46
N THR A 48 -6.21 10.10 2.86
CA THR A 48 -4.87 9.75 3.36
C THR A 48 -3.89 9.73 2.21
N LEU A 49 -2.72 10.31 2.42
CA LEU A 49 -1.62 10.23 1.45
C LEU A 49 -0.82 8.96 1.70
N ILE A 50 -0.39 8.31 0.64
CA ILE A 50 0.62 7.26 0.72
C ILE A 50 1.93 7.82 0.20
N ASN A 51 2.92 7.88 1.06
CA ASN A 51 4.26 8.35 0.72
C ASN A 51 5.18 7.16 0.57
N LEU A 52 5.72 6.97 -0.62
CA LEU A 52 6.74 5.96 -0.87
C LEU A 52 8.10 6.61 -0.65
N LEU A 53 8.86 6.13 0.31
CA LEU A 53 10.13 6.74 0.69
C LEU A 53 11.25 5.71 0.62
N LYS A 54 12.35 6.06 -0.04
CA LYS A 54 13.52 5.18 -0.10
C LYS A 54 14.00 4.83 1.30
N THR A 55 14.35 3.56 1.51
CA THR A 55 14.86 3.08 2.80
C THR A 55 16.10 3.87 3.24
N THR A 56 16.93 4.30 2.29
CA THR A 56 18.11 5.10 2.61
C THR A 56 17.76 6.46 3.23
N ALA A 57 16.65 7.05 2.84
CA ALA A 57 16.17 8.31 3.43
C ALA A 57 15.33 8.08 4.68
N ALA A 58 14.68 6.92 4.77
CA ALA A 58 13.81 6.58 5.91
C ALA A 58 14.57 6.52 7.24
N ARG A 59 15.83 6.13 7.20
CA ARG A 59 16.64 5.99 8.42
C ARG A 59 16.69 7.28 9.24
N GLU A 60 16.83 8.40 8.58
CA GLU A 60 16.88 9.71 9.26
C GLU A 60 15.59 10.03 9.99
N LEU A 61 14.45 9.56 9.48
CA LEU A 61 13.15 9.84 10.06
C LEU A 61 12.88 9.02 11.31
N ILE A 62 13.37 7.79 11.37
CA ILE A 62 12.95 6.85 12.40
C ILE A 62 14.05 6.48 13.38
N GLU A 63 15.29 6.96 13.20
CA GLU A 63 16.37 6.71 14.15
C GLU A 63 15.92 7.02 15.58
N PRO A 64 16.29 6.18 16.56
CA PRO A 64 17.18 5.03 16.50
C PRO A 64 16.53 3.71 16.07
N ALA A 65 15.26 3.71 15.62
CA ALA A 65 14.63 2.52 15.09
C ALA A 65 15.27 2.11 13.77
N ALA A 66 15.23 0.82 13.47
CA ALA A 66 15.77 0.29 12.23
C ALA A 66 14.67 0.07 11.19
N VAL A 67 15.02 0.25 9.91
CA VAL A 67 14.13 -0.13 8.82
C VAL A 67 14.25 -1.64 8.61
N ALA A 68 13.10 -2.34 8.64
CA ALA A 68 13.07 -3.77 8.37
C ALA A 68 13.38 -4.04 6.90
N SER A 69 14.07 -5.15 6.62
CA SER A 69 14.28 -5.59 5.26
C SER A 69 12.96 -6.07 4.65
N ARG A 70 12.89 -6.08 3.32
CA ARG A 70 11.71 -6.57 2.59
C ARG A 70 11.35 -8.00 2.99
N ASP A 71 12.36 -8.83 3.30
CA ASP A 71 12.18 -10.24 3.62
C ASP A 71 11.86 -10.50 5.10
N ALA A 72 11.76 -9.47 5.91
CA ALA A 72 11.46 -9.61 7.34
C ALA A 72 10.02 -10.05 7.61
N GLY A 73 9.17 -10.08 6.60
CA GLY A 73 7.76 -10.42 6.74
C GLY A 73 6.87 -9.19 6.84
N ALA A 74 5.57 -9.41 6.79
CA ALA A 74 4.60 -8.33 6.83
C ALA A 74 4.18 -8.05 8.26
N ARG A 75 3.99 -6.76 8.60
CA ARG A 75 3.53 -6.33 9.92
C ARG A 75 2.21 -5.55 9.86
N LEU A 76 1.71 -5.33 8.65
CA LEU A 76 0.44 -4.63 8.47
C LEU A 76 -0.17 -5.04 7.15
N GLN A 77 -1.43 -4.68 6.99
CA GLN A 77 -2.09 -4.75 5.69
C GLN A 77 -3.04 -3.57 5.58
N PHE A 78 -3.22 -3.10 4.35
CA PHE A 78 -4.21 -2.08 4.04
C PHE A 78 -5.42 -2.75 3.42
N THR A 79 -6.61 -2.26 3.76
CA THR A 79 -7.84 -2.78 3.18
C THR A 79 -8.55 -1.69 2.40
N ILE A 80 -8.90 -2.01 1.16
CA ILE A 80 -9.72 -1.17 0.30
C ILE A 80 -11.07 -1.85 0.15
N GLU A 81 -12.15 -1.15 0.51
CA GLU A 81 -13.50 -1.63 0.26
C GLU A 81 -13.84 -1.47 -1.21
N VAL A 82 -14.34 -2.53 -1.82
CA VAL A 82 -14.76 -2.54 -3.22
C VAL A 82 -16.18 -3.09 -3.32
N ASP A 83 -16.86 -2.79 -4.43
CA ASP A 83 -18.23 -3.25 -4.64
C ASP A 83 -18.30 -4.72 -5.02
N ASP A 84 -17.27 -5.22 -5.73
CA ASP A 84 -17.25 -6.59 -6.27
C ASP A 84 -15.81 -7.09 -6.28
N VAL A 85 -15.48 -7.96 -5.33
CA VAL A 85 -14.11 -8.50 -5.21
C VAL A 85 -13.73 -9.32 -6.44
N ASP A 86 -14.64 -10.13 -6.97
CA ASP A 86 -14.30 -10.97 -8.14
C ASP A 86 -13.99 -10.11 -9.37
N ALA A 87 -14.79 -9.07 -9.61
CA ALA A 87 -14.55 -8.13 -10.70
C ALA A 87 -13.21 -7.41 -10.53
N MET A 88 -12.90 -6.99 -9.30
CA MET A 88 -11.63 -6.32 -9.01
C MET A 88 -10.45 -7.28 -9.17
N CYS A 89 -10.61 -8.55 -8.82
CA CYS A 89 -9.56 -9.54 -9.06
C CYS A 89 -9.27 -9.69 -10.56
N ALA A 90 -10.30 -9.67 -11.39
CA ALA A 90 -10.11 -9.73 -12.85
C ALA A 90 -9.37 -8.48 -13.36
N GLU A 91 -9.72 -7.32 -12.84
CA GLU A 91 -9.01 -6.07 -13.15
C GLU A 91 -7.53 -6.14 -12.75
N LEU A 92 -7.26 -6.61 -11.53
CA LEU A 92 -5.89 -6.75 -11.03
C LEU A 92 -5.09 -7.71 -11.90
N ALA A 93 -5.68 -8.84 -12.30
CA ALA A 93 -5.03 -9.78 -13.19
C ALA A 93 -4.72 -9.15 -14.55
N ALA A 94 -5.64 -8.34 -15.09
CA ALA A 94 -5.43 -7.63 -16.35
C ALA A 94 -4.29 -6.61 -16.26
N ARG A 95 -4.03 -6.11 -15.05
CA ARG A 95 -2.92 -5.17 -14.78
C ARG A 95 -1.64 -5.87 -14.35
N GLY A 96 -1.58 -7.20 -14.47
CA GLY A 96 -0.38 -7.97 -14.19
C GLY A 96 -0.15 -8.30 -12.72
N VAL A 97 -1.15 -8.13 -11.87
CA VAL A 97 -1.02 -8.42 -10.44
C VAL A 97 -1.32 -9.88 -10.17
N GLN A 98 -0.42 -10.54 -9.44
CA GLN A 98 -0.63 -11.88 -8.94
C GLN A 98 -1.17 -11.80 -7.52
N LEU A 99 -2.28 -12.50 -7.25
CA LEU A 99 -2.87 -12.49 -5.92
C LEU A 99 -2.02 -13.28 -4.93
N LEU A 100 -1.93 -12.77 -3.71
CA LEU A 100 -1.35 -13.49 -2.59
C LEU A 100 -2.30 -14.60 -2.14
N ASN A 101 -3.58 -14.26 -1.99
CA ASN A 101 -4.63 -15.23 -1.73
C ASN A 101 -5.99 -14.67 -2.17
N GLY A 102 -6.98 -15.56 -2.22
CA GLY A 102 -8.34 -15.21 -2.60
C GLY A 102 -8.57 -15.27 -4.12
N PRO A 103 -9.76 -14.88 -4.60
CA PRO A 103 -10.89 -14.41 -3.80
C PRO A 103 -11.50 -15.53 -2.97
N MET A 104 -11.92 -15.22 -1.76
CA MET A 104 -12.52 -16.22 -0.88
C MET A 104 -13.50 -15.58 0.11
N ASN A 105 -14.48 -16.35 0.54
CA ASN A 105 -15.37 -15.94 1.61
C ASN A 105 -14.70 -16.22 2.95
N ARG A 106 -14.70 -15.22 3.82
CA ARG A 106 -14.15 -15.36 5.16
C ARG A 106 -15.24 -15.79 6.13
N PRO A 107 -14.87 -16.52 7.19
CA PRO A 107 -15.86 -17.00 8.16
C PRO A 107 -16.69 -15.91 8.83
N TRP A 108 -16.18 -14.67 8.89
CA TRP A 108 -16.87 -13.53 9.49
C TRP A 108 -17.75 -12.75 8.52
N GLY A 109 -18.02 -13.28 7.33
CA GLY A 109 -19.07 -12.77 6.47
C GLY A 109 -18.66 -11.81 5.37
N ILE A 110 -17.38 -11.64 5.11
CA ILE A 110 -16.91 -10.82 3.98
C ILE A 110 -16.16 -11.67 2.96
N ARG A 111 -16.02 -11.13 1.77
CA ARG A 111 -15.23 -11.74 0.71
C ARG A 111 -13.99 -10.91 0.47
N THR A 112 -12.82 -11.53 0.41
CA THR A 112 -11.55 -10.83 0.29
C THR A 112 -10.61 -11.46 -0.73
N ALA A 113 -9.68 -10.63 -1.20
CA ALA A 113 -8.49 -11.07 -1.92
C ALA A 113 -7.35 -10.15 -1.52
N SER A 114 -6.12 -10.61 -1.61
CA SER A 114 -4.98 -9.78 -1.27
C SER A 114 -3.84 -9.94 -2.26
N PHE A 115 -3.00 -8.93 -2.31
CA PHE A 115 -1.82 -8.88 -3.16
C PHE A 115 -0.74 -8.04 -2.48
N THR A 116 0.47 -8.09 -3.00
CA THR A 116 1.57 -7.28 -2.47
C THR A 116 2.03 -6.27 -3.51
N ASP A 117 2.53 -5.14 -3.02
CA ASP A 117 3.25 -4.19 -3.86
C ASP A 117 4.73 -4.60 -3.96
N PRO A 118 5.55 -3.91 -4.79
CA PRO A 118 6.97 -4.28 -4.94
C PRO A 118 7.79 -4.21 -3.66
N GLY A 119 7.37 -3.40 -2.70
CA GLY A 119 8.03 -3.30 -1.40
C GLY A 119 7.65 -4.40 -0.42
N GLY A 120 6.69 -5.26 -0.79
CA GLY A 120 6.22 -6.34 0.07
C GLY A 120 5.07 -5.95 1.00
N HIS A 121 4.49 -4.78 0.81
CA HIS A 121 3.34 -4.34 1.61
C HIS A 121 2.06 -5.02 1.12
N ILE A 122 1.25 -5.48 2.06
CA ILE A 122 0.04 -6.24 1.74
C ILE A 122 -1.15 -5.31 1.58
N TRP A 123 -1.86 -5.49 0.48
CA TRP A 123 -3.12 -4.82 0.18
C TRP A 123 -4.23 -5.84 0.07
N GLU A 124 -5.33 -5.58 0.78
CA GLU A 124 -6.53 -6.41 0.73
C GLU A 124 -7.64 -5.62 0.07
N ILE A 125 -8.40 -6.29 -0.80
CA ILE A 125 -9.69 -5.79 -1.26
C ILE A 125 -10.80 -6.60 -0.58
N ALA A 126 -11.86 -5.93 -0.16
CA ALA A 126 -12.92 -6.54 0.65
C ALA A 126 -14.30 -6.02 0.21
N GLN A 127 -15.28 -6.93 0.31
CA GLN A 127 -16.67 -6.62 -0.03
C GLN A 127 -17.61 -7.17 1.02
#